data_2c2a188c54a6cf9de63c525d7fbb55ad
#
_entry.id   2c2a188c54a6cf9de63c525d7fbb55ad
#
_cell.length_a   1.000
_cell.length_b   1.000
_cell.length_c   1.000
_cell.angle_alpha   90.00
_cell.angle_beta   90.00
_cell.angle_gamma   90.00
#
_symmetry.space_group_name_H-M   'P 1'
#
loop_
_entity.id
_entity.type
_entity.pdbx_description
1 polymer ?
#
loop_
_entity_poly.entity_id
_entity_poly.type
_entity_poly.pdbx_seq_one_letter_code
_entity_poly.pdbx_strand_id
1 'polypeptide(L)'
;MVTIRPVGNDERFEEFFCTHYERVRRYVARRTSAGLVDDVTSAAFTVAWRKFDTVDEPSIAWVIRIASLELANVRRKELRRQGRERSWLERPAAPVAATDHEMLAAALDDLSDSDREIVRLVHWDELARGEIAEVLGISVGAVNVRYHRALSRLEARLNAHETNTTQEVPR
;
A
#
# COMPACT_ATOMS: atom_id res chain seq x y z
N MET A 1 18.60 -19.78 23.32
CA MET A 1 18.75 -20.96 22.46
C MET A 1 18.96 -20.42 21.05
N VAL A 2 20.20 -20.43 20.53
CA VAL A 2 20.52 -19.94 19.18
C VAL A 2 20.16 -21.06 18.21
N THR A 3 19.11 -20.87 17.43
CA THR A 3 18.72 -21.82 16.39
C THR A 3 19.73 -21.66 15.25
N ILE A 4 20.64 -22.61 15.09
CA ILE A 4 21.58 -22.68 13.97
C ILE A 4 20.72 -23.06 12.75
N ARG A 5 20.60 -22.13 11.77
CA ARG A 5 19.92 -22.38 10.49
C ARG A 5 20.79 -23.29 9.61
N PRO A 6 20.18 -24.18 8.83
CA PRO A 6 20.92 -24.97 7.84
C PRO A 6 21.51 -24.04 6.76
N VAL A 7 22.74 -24.29 6.37
CA VAL A 7 23.56 -23.45 5.44
C VAL A 7 22.85 -23.16 4.10
N GLY A 8 21.96 -24.04 3.61
CA GLY A 8 21.20 -23.83 2.37
C GLY A 8 20.02 -22.85 2.45
N ASN A 9 19.63 -22.40 3.64
CA ASN A 9 18.52 -21.46 3.80
C ASN A 9 18.97 -20.00 3.70
N ASP A 10 20.20 -19.72 3.96
CA ASP A 10 20.77 -18.37 3.89
C ASP A 10 20.86 -17.93 2.42
N GLU A 11 21.32 -18.82 1.53
CA GLU A 11 21.39 -18.56 0.08
C GLU A 11 19.98 -18.38 -0.54
N ARG A 12 19.01 -19.22 -0.14
CA ARG A 12 17.62 -19.08 -0.60
C ARG A 12 16.97 -17.77 -0.14
N PHE A 13 17.27 -17.32 1.09
CA PHE A 13 16.77 -16.05 1.56
C PHE A 13 17.46 -14.88 0.87
N GLU A 14 18.78 -14.97 0.61
CA GLU A 14 19.50 -13.92 -0.13
C GLU A 14 18.92 -13.73 -1.53
N GLU A 15 18.64 -14.81 -2.26
CA GLU A 15 17.98 -14.76 -3.55
C GLU A 15 16.58 -14.14 -3.45
N PHE A 16 15.78 -14.56 -2.47
CA PHE A 16 14.47 -14.01 -2.20
C PHE A 16 14.54 -12.51 -1.86
N PHE A 17 15.49 -12.12 -1.02
CA PHE A 17 15.73 -10.72 -0.65
C PHE A 17 16.09 -9.88 -1.87
N CYS A 18 17.09 -10.31 -2.64
CA CYS A 18 17.54 -9.59 -3.84
C CYS A 18 16.39 -9.43 -4.87
N THR A 19 15.58 -10.48 -5.05
CA THR A 19 14.45 -10.47 -5.99
C THR A 19 13.34 -9.52 -5.58
N HIS A 20 13.05 -9.39 -4.28
CA HIS A 20 11.85 -8.71 -3.80
C HIS A 20 12.11 -7.36 -3.12
N TYR A 21 13.36 -7.05 -2.74
CA TYR A 21 13.68 -5.85 -1.96
C TYR A 21 13.13 -4.55 -2.56
N GLU A 22 13.41 -4.28 -3.82
CA GLU A 22 12.99 -3.05 -4.47
C GLU A 22 11.46 -2.95 -4.64
N ARG A 23 10.78 -4.08 -4.85
CA ARG A 23 9.30 -4.09 -4.92
C ARG A 23 8.70 -3.77 -3.56
N VAL A 24 9.20 -4.37 -2.49
CA VAL A 24 8.74 -4.11 -1.12
C VAL A 24 9.07 -2.67 -0.70
N ARG A 25 10.26 -2.18 -1.02
CA ARG A 25 10.67 -0.81 -0.71
C ARG A 25 9.76 0.21 -1.40
N ARG A 26 9.43 0.01 -2.69
CA ARG A 26 8.46 0.86 -3.42
C ARG A 26 7.06 0.77 -2.83
N TYR A 27 6.60 -0.42 -2.44
CA TYR A 27 5.34 -0.61 -1.74
C TYR A 27 5.29 0.23 -0.45
N VAL A 28 6.33 0.18 0.36
CA VAL A 28 6.45 0.94 1.62
C VAL A 28 6.51 2.44 1.34
N ALA A 29 7.32 2.89 0.37
CA ALA A 29 7.51 4.30 0.05
C ALA A 29 6.20 5.02 -0.36
N ARG A 30 5.26 4.30 -0.96
CA ARG A 30 3.94 4.87 -1.31
C ARG A 30 2.99 5.00 -0.12
N ARG A 31 3.35 4.47 1.06
CA ARG A 31 2.44 4.33 2.22
C ARG A 31 2.96 4.97 3.49
N THR A 32 4.17 5.51 3.46
CA THR A 32 4.78 6.19 4.62
C THR A 32 5.67 7.35 4.17
N SER A 33 6.13 8.17 5.13
CA SER A 33 7.07 9.26 4.86
C SER A 33 8.46 8.73 4.50
N ALA A 34 9.21 9.50 3.70
CA ALA A 34 10.53 9.12 3.20
C ALA A 34 11.50 8.67 4.32
N GLY A 35 11.46 9.32 5.49
CA GLY A 35 12.32 8.98 6.62
C GLY A 35 12.04 7.64 7.29
N LEU A 36 10.92 6.99 6.98
CA LEU A 36 10.53 5.70 7.57
C LEU A 36 10.62 4.53 6.59
N VAL A 37 10.91 4.79 5.32
CA VAL A 37 10.88 3.76 4.27
C VAL A 37 11.88 2.66 4.56
N ASP A 38 13.12 3.02 4.84
CA ASP A 38 14.18 2.04 5.03
C ASP A 38 14.01 1.28 6.35
N ASP A 39 13.56 1.95 7.41
CA ASP A 39 13.26 1.31 8.70
C ASP A 39 12.16 0.25 8.58
N VAL A 40 11.04 0.60 7.92
CA VAL A 40 9.91 -0.33 7.72
C VAL A 40 10.30 -1.47 6.80
N THR A 41 11.03 -1.19 5.72
CA THR A 41 11.48 -2.22 4.79
C THR A 41 12.43 -3.21 5.49
N SER A 42 13.41 -2.70 6.24
CA SER A 42 14.34 -3.53 7.01
C SER A 42 13.64 -4.34 8.10
N ALA A 43 12.67 -3.76 8.79
CA ALA A 43 11.86 -4.47 9.77
C ALA A 43 11.07 -5.62 9.12
N ALA A 44 10.44 -5.38 7.95
CA ALA A 44 9.70 -6.40 7.22
C ALA A 44 10.59 -7.57 6.82
N PHE A 45 11.77 -7.31 6.24
CA PHE A 45 12.71 -8.36 5.87
C PHE A 45 13.35 -9.05 7.08
N THR A 46 13.52 -8.37 8.21
CA THR A 46 13.97 -9.00 9.45
C THR A 46 12.92 -10.01 9.96
N VAL A 47 11.64 -9.69 9.88
CA VAL A 47 10.57 -10.63 10.23
C VAL A 47 10.50 -11.76 9.21
N ALA A 48 10.63 -11.45 7.91
CA ALA A 48 10.66 -12.45 6.85
C ALA A 48 11.81 -13.44 7.07
N TRP A 49 13.01 -12.97 7.33
CA TRP A 49 14.17 -13.79 7.66
C TRP A 49 13.91 -14.77 8.79
N ARG A 50 13.32 -14.29 9.89
CA ARG A 50 13.02 -15.12 11.06
C ARG A 50 11.99 -16.21 10.81
N LYS A 51 11.10 -16.00 9.85
CA LYS A 51 9.99 -16.90 9.51
C LYS A 51 10.21 -17.69 8.23
N PHE A 52 11.31 -17.43 7.52
CA PHE A 52 11.54 -18.00 6.18
C PHE A 52 11.46 -19.51 6.14
N ASP A 53 11.97 -20.19 7.19
CA ASP A 53 11.97 -21.65 7.29
C ASP A 53 10.62 -22.26 7.67
N THR A 54 9.66 -21.42 8.05
CA THR A 54 8.30 -21.85 8.42
C THR A 54 7.30 -21.71 7.29
N VAL A 55 7.76 -21.24 6.13
CA VAL A 55 6.92 -21.01 4.93
C VAL A 55 7.47 -21.85 3.79
N ASP A 56 6.64 -22.73 3.25
CA ASP A 56 7.06 -23.65 2.19
C ASP A 56 7.44 -22.91 0.90
N GLU A 57 6.61 -21.94 0.48
CA GLU A 57 6.80 -21.13 -0.72
C GLU A 57 6.67 -19.63 -0.40
N PRO A 58 7.73 -18.99 0.09
CA PRO A 58 7.70 -17.56 0.36
C PRO A 58 7.53 -16.75 -0.94
N SER A 59 6.44 -15.95 -1.00
CA SER A 59 6.06 -15.15 -2.15
C SER A 59 6.26 -13.66 -1.92
N ILE A 60 6.19 -12.85 -3.00
CA ILE A 60 6.12 -11.39 -2.88
C ILE A 60 4.91 -10.95 -2.04
N ALA A 61 3.76 -11.62 -2.18
CA ALA A 61 2.57 -11.33 -1.40
C ALA A 61 2.79 -11.55 0.09
N TRP A 62 3.49 -12.63 0.45
CA TRP A 62 3.83 -12.92 1.84
C TRP A 62 4.67 -11.82 2.48
N VAL A 63 5.75 -11.36 1.82
CA VAL A 63 6.59 -10.28 2.40
C VAL A 63 5.89 -8.93 2.37
N ILE A 64 5.06 -8.63 1.37
CA ILE A 64 4.21 -7.42 1.37
C ILE A 64 3.21 -7.46 2.52
N ARG A 65 2.62 -8.63 2.83
CA ARG A 65 1.76 -8.77 4.01
C ARG A 65 2.51 -8.45 5.30
N ILE A 66 3.75 -8.90 5.45
CA ILE A 66 4.60 -8.54 6.60
C ILE A 66 4.81 -7.03 6.63
N ALA A 67 5.20 -6.42 5.50
CA ALA A 67 5.41 -4.97 5.41
C ALA A 67 4.14 -4.17 5.73
N SER A 68 2.95 -4.65 5.33
CA SER A 68 1.67 -4.02 5.66
C SER A 68 1.40 -4.00 7.17
N LEU A 69 1.78 -5.06 7.88
CA LEU A 69 1.65 -5.13 9.33
C LEU A 69 2.63 -4.18 10.03
N GLU A 70 3.86 -4.06 9.52
CA GLU A 70 4.84 -3.09 10.06
C GLU A 70 4.39 -1.64 9.82
N LEU A 71 3.84 -1.32 8.64
CA LEU A 71 3.21 -0.02 8.37
C LEU A 71 2.06 0.27 9.34
N ALA A 72 1.20 -0.70 9.61
CA ALA A 72 0.12 -0.56 10.58
C ALA A 72 0.66 -0.34 12.01
N ASN A 73 1.78 -0.95 12.38
CA ASN A 73 2.47 -0.73 13.66
C ASN A 73 2.98 0.72 13.77
N VAL A 74 3.64 1.22 12.71
CA VAL A 74 4.14 2.61 12.65
C VAL A 74 2.98 3.59 12.76
N ARG A 75 1.91 3.42 11.97
CA ARG A 75 0.72 4.27 12.02
C ARG A 75 0.07 4.29 13.41
N ARG A 76 -0.03 3.15 14.08
CA ARG A 76 -0.56 3.08 15.45
C ARG A 76 0.34 3.81 16.46
N LYS A 77 1.66 3.73 16.31
CA LYS A 77 2.61 4.47 17.17
C LYS A 77 2.46 5.97 16.97
N GLU A 78 2.34 6.42 15.71
CA GLU A 78 2.19 7.83 15.37
C GLU A 78 0.85 8.40 15.87
N LEU A 79 -0.27 7.71 15.67
CA LEU A 79 -1.56 8.12 16.21
C LEU A 79 -1.55 8.23 17.74
N ARG A 80 -0.86 7.32 18.44
CA ARG A 80 -0.70 7.42 19.90
C ARG A 80 0.17 8.61 20.31
N ARG A 81 1.18 8.98 19.52
CA ARG A 81 2.00 10.15 19.73
C ARG A 81 1.20 11.43 19.51
N GLN A 82 0.47 11.53 18.40
CA GLN A 82 -0.38 12.68 18.06
C GLN A 82 -1.58 12.83 18.99
N GLY A 83 -2.13 11.76 19.53
CA GLY A 83 -3.17 11.81 20.56
C GLY A 83 -2.71 12.43 21.87
N ARG A 84 -1.40 12.51 22.12
CA ARG A 84 -0.78 13.23 23.25
C ARG A 84 -0.37 14.68 22.91
N GLU A 85 -0.19 14.96 21.62
CA GLU A 85 0.12 16.28 21.07
C GLU A 85 -1.03 16.71 20.17
N ARG A 86 -2.13 17.20 20.77
CA ARG A 86 -3.21 17.86 20.00
C ARG A 86 -2.69 19.19 19.50
N SER A 87 -2.04 19.20 18.36
CA SER A 87 -1.69 20.41 17.63
C SER A 87 -2.48 20.47 16.33
N TRP A 88 -3.10 21.60 16.15
CA TRP A 88 -3.88 22.07 15.02
C TRP A 88 -3.07 21.94 13.72
N LEU A 89 -3.46 21.04 12.82
CA LEU A 89 -3.01 21.08 11.44
C LEU A 89 -4.16 21.62 10.60
N GLU A 90 -3.95 22.83 10.14
CA GLU A 90 -4.78 23.54 9.19
C GLU A 90 -4.92 22.71 7.90
N ARG A 91 -6.15 22.63 7.40
CA ARG A 91 -6.49 22.02 6.12
C ARG A 91 -5.96 22.94 5.02
N PRO A 92 -5.21 22.47 4.02
CA PRO A 92 -4.77 23.33 2.94
C PRO A 92 -5.94 23.91 2.17
N ALA A 93 -5.79 25.16 1.76
CA ALA A 93 -6.78 25.93 1.00
C ALA A 93 -7.12 25.28 -0.36
N ALA A 94 -8.33 25.56 -0.85
CA ALA A 94 -8.89 25.04 -2.09
C ALA A 94 -8.03 25.36 -3.32
N PRO A 95 -7.97 24.45 -4.31
CA PRO A 95 -7.04 24.54 -5.42
C PRO A 95 -7.54 25.42 -6.57
N VAL A 96 -6.60 26.14 -7.14
CA VAL A 96 -6.55 26.59 -8.54
C VAL A 96 -6.63 25.35 -9.43
N ALA A 97 -7.28 25.42 -10.60
CA ALA A 97 -7.60 24.34 -11.53
C ALA A 97 -6.72 23.08 -11.40
N ALA A 98 -7.33 21.99 -10.91
CA ALA A 98 -6.62 20.75 -10.60
C ALA A 98 -6.08 20.11 -11.87
N THR A 99 -4.82 19.70 -11.87
CA THR A 99 -4.22 18.85 -12.90
C THR A 99 -4.88 17.47 -12.90
N ASP A 100 -4.79 16.72 -14.02
CA ASP A 100 -5.30 15.33 -14.09
C ASP A 100 -4.77 14.45 -12.95
N HIS A 101 -3.55 14.73 -12.48
CA HIS A 101 -2.93 14.04 -11.36
C HIS A 101 -3.59 14.37 -10.02
N GLU A 102 -3.94 15.63 -9.78
CA GLU A 102 -4.63 16.08 -8.57
C GLU A 102 -6.08 15.58 -8.55
N MET A 103 -6.73 15.52 -9.71
CA MET A 103 -8.07 14.94 -9.83
C MET A 103 -8.08 13.45 -9.52
N LEU A 104 -7.11 12.69 -10.04
CA LEU A 104 -6.96 11.27 -9.72
C LEU A 104 -6.66 11.05 -8.24
N ALA A 105 -5.79 11.88 -7.66
CA ALA A 105 -5.48 11.80 -6.23
C ALA A 105 -6.73 12.06 -5.37
N ALA A 106 -7.51 13.09 -5.69
CA ALA A 106 -8.76 13.40 -4.99
C ALA A 106 -9.80 12.27 -5.16
N ALA A 107 -9.94 11.70 -6.36
CA ALA A 107 -10.85 10.59 -6.62
C ALA A 107 -10.44 9.32 -5.84
N LEU A 108 -9.15 9.07 -5.70
CA LEU A 108 -8.63 7.97 -4.86
C LEU A 108 -8.89 8.24 -3.36
N ASP A 109 -8.84 9.50 -2.92
CA ASP A 109 -9.09 9.87 -1.53
C ASP A 109 -10.56 9.74 -1.13
N ASP A 110 -11.49 9.81 -2.10
CA ASP A 110 -12.92 9.55 -1.90
C ASP A 110 -13.25 8.05 -1.72
N LEU A 111 -12.33 7.15 -2.05
CA LEU A 111 -12.50 5.71 -1.81
C LEU A 111 -12.32 5.37 -0.33
N SER A 112 -12.98 4.28 0.12
CA SER A 112 -12.63 3.68 1.41
C SER A 112 -11.16 3.24 1.41
N ASP A 113 -10.51 3.25 2.59
CA ASP A 113 -9.11 2.82 2.72
C ASP A 113 -8.87 1.42 2.11
N SER A 114 -9.84 0.51 2.29
CA SER A 114 -9.74 -0.86 1.76
C SER A 114 -9.91 -0.94 0.24
N ASP A 115 -10.79 -0.12 -0.36
CA ASP A 115 -10.99 -0.09 -1.81
C ASP A 115 -9.80 0.61 -2.48
N ARG A 116 -9.30 1.70 -1.90
CA ARG A 116 -8.09 2.41 -2.34
C ARG A 116 -6.87 1.50 -2.32
N GLU A 117 -6.70 0.71 -1.26
CA GLU A 117 -5.58 -0.21 -1.14
C GLU A 117 -5.63 -1.29 -2.24
N ILE A 118 -6.79 -1.85 -2.56
CA ILE A 118 -6.93 -2.82 -3.66
C ILE A 118 -6.52 -2.20 -5.00
N VAL A 119 -6.95 -0.97 -5.29
CA VAL A 119 -6.57 -0.26 -6.53
C VAL A 119 -5.06 -0.06 -6.58
N ARG A 120 -4.43 0.35 -5.46
CA ARG A 120 -2.97 0.51 -5.38
C ARG A 120 -2.22 -0.79 -5.61
N LEU A 121 -2.64 -1.88 -4.97
CA LEU A 121 -2.01 -3.19 -5.12
C LEU A 121 -2.07 -3.70 -6.57
N VAL A 122 -3.16 -3.39 -7.29
CA VAL A 122 -3.31 -3.78 -8.71
C VAL A 122 -2.42 -2.93 -9.62
N HIS A 123 -2.51 -1.61 -9.52
CA HIS A 123 -1.99 -0.71 -10.54
C HIS A 123 -0.57 -0.20 -10.26
N TRP A 124 -0.17 -0.12 -9.00
CA TRP A 124 1.17 0.38 -8.63
C TRP A 124 2.10 -0.72 -8.10
N ASP A 125 1.53 -1.74 -7.47
CA ASP A 125 2.32 -2.84 -6.93
C ASP A 125 2.29 -4.07 -7.86
N GLU A 126 1.44 -4.03 -8.91
CA GLU A 126 1.33 -5.03 -9.98
C GLU A 126 1.11 -6.46 -9.44
N LEU A 127 0.28 -6.56 -8.40
CA LEU A 127 -0.05 -7.85 -7.81
C LEU A 127 -1.23 -8.53 -8.52
N ALA A 128 -1.12 -9.84 -8.70
CA ALA A 128 -2.24 -10.66 -9.15
C ALA A 128 -3.35 -10.74 -8.09
N ARG A 129 -4.60 -11.03 -8.50
CA ARG A 129 -5.75 -11.09 -7.58
C ARG A 129 -5.57 -12.07 -6.42
N GLY A 130 -4.90 -13.20 -6.68
CA GLY A 130 -4.56 -14.19 -5.67
C GLY A 130 -3.57 -13.65 -4.64
N GLU A 131 -2.54 -12.94 -5.09
CA GLU A 131 -1.55 -12.28 -4.24
C GLU A 131 -2.19 -11.19 -3.38
N ILE A 132 -3.11 -10.39 -3.96
CA ILE A 132 -3.86 -9.37 -3.22
C ILE A 132 -4.73 -10.01 -2.14
N ALA A 133 -5.38 -11.13 -2.46
CA ALA A 133 -6.18 -11.88 -1.49
C ALA A 133 -5.32 -12.36 -0.31
N GLU A 134 -4.10 -12.84 -0.57
CA GLU A 134 -3.12 -13.23 0.43
C GLU A 134 -2.67 -12.02 1.29
N VAL A 135 -2.29 -10.90 0.65
CA VAL A 135 -1.87 -9.67 1.36
C VAL A 135 -2.96 -9.17 2.30
N LEU A 136 -4.20 -9.13 1.84
CA LEU A 136 -5.33 -8.57 2.59
C LEU A 136 -6.02 -9.58 3.52
N GLY A 137 -5.74 -10.87 3.38
CA GLY A 137 -6.37 -11.94 4.15
C GLY A 137 -7.86 -12.10 3.85
N ILE A 138 -8.27 -11.91 2.59
CA ILE A 138 -9.66 -12.02 2.11
C ILE A 138 -9.72 -12.98 0.92
N SER A 139 -10.92 -13.39 0.49
CA SER A 139 -11.06 -14.25 -0.68
C SER A 139 -10.81 -13.49 -2.00
N VAL A 140 -10.37 -14.20 -3.04
CA VAL A 140 -10.20 -13.65 -4.40
C VAL A 140 -11.52 -13.05 -4.92
N GLY A 141 -12.66 -13.69 -4.63
CA GLY A 141 -13.99 -13.18 -4.97
C GLY A 141 -14.26 -11.81 -4.31
N ALA A 142 -13.87 -11.65 -3.04
CA ALA A 142 -14.00 -10.36 -2.34
C ALA A 142 -13.09 -9.28 -2.93
N VAL A 143 -11.86 -9.64 -3.36
CA VAL A 143 -10.96 -8.73 -4.08
C VAL A 143 -11.62 -8.25 -5.37
N ASN A 144 -12.15 -9.16 -6.18
CA ASN A 144 -12.79 -8.81 -7.45
C ASN A 144 -13.98 -7.87 -7.26
N VAL A 145 -14.90 -8.20 -6.35
CA VAL A 145 -16.08 -7.37 -6.09
C VAL A 145 -15.68 -5.95 -5.63
N ARG A 146 -14.75 -5.85 -4.68
CA ARG A 146 -14.28 -4.56 -4.17
C ARG A 146 -13.54 -3.75 -5.24
N TYR A 147 -12.71 -4.40 -6.04
CA TYR A 147 -12.01 -3.74 -7.13
C TYR A 147 -12.95 -3.15 -8.17
N HIS A 148 -13.93 -3.93 -8.66
CA HIS A 148 -14.92 -3.42 -9.62
C HIS A 148 -15.73 -2.26 -9.05
N ARG A 149 -16.14 -2.36 -7.78
CA ARG A 149 -16.83 -1.26 -7.09
C ARG A 149 -15.96 0.00 -6.99
N ALA A 150 -14.66 -0.17 -6.67
CA ALA A 150 -13.71 0.94 -6.61
C ALA A 150 -13.55 1.62 -7.97
N LEU A 151 -13.38 0.84 -9.04
CA LEU A 151 -13.28 1.39 -10.40
C LEU A 151 -14.53 2.16 -10.82
N SER A 152 -15.74 1.60 -10.59
CA SER A 152 -16.99 2.30 -10.92
C SER A 152 -17.13 3.64 -10.18
N ARG A 153 -16.67 3.72 -8.93
CA ARG A 153 -16.66 4.99 -8.18
C ARG A 153 -15.64 5.98 -8.74
N LEU A 154 -14.44 5.52 -9.12
CA LEU A 154 -13.42 6.37 -9.74
C LEU A 154 -13.91 6.93 -11.08
N GLU A 155 -14.48 6.09 -11.94
CA GLU A 155 -15.06 6.50 -13.22
C GLU A 155 -16.17 7.55 -13.03
N ALA A 156 -17.10 7.31 -12.13
CA ALA A 156 -18.18 8.26 -11.84
C ALA A 156 -17.63 9.61 -11.34
N ARG A 157 -16.58 9.60 -10.54
CA ARG A 157 -15.96 10.82 -10.01
C ARG A 157 -15.21 11.61 -11.07
N LEU A 158 -14.44 10.93 -11.92
CA LEU A 158 -13.68 11.56 -13.01
C LEU A 158 -14.63 12.15 -14.07
N ASN A 159 -15.67 11.41 -14.50
CA ASN A 159 -16.66 11.88 -15.47
C ASN A 159 -17.46 13.09 -14.96
N ALA A 160 -17.75 13.17 -13.64
CA ALA A 160 -18.43 14.32 -13.05
C ALA A 160 -17.57 15.60 -13.11
N HIS A 161 -16.24 15.47 -13.09
CA HIS A 161 -15.33 16.60 -13.25
C HIS A 161 -15.26 17.09 -14.69
N GLU A 162 -15.20 16.19 -15.67
CA GLU A 162 -15.16 16.54 -17.11
C GLU A 162 -16.42 17.33 -17.52
N THR A 163 -17.60 16.95 -17.05
CA THR A 163 -18.85 17.65 -17.32
C THR A 163 -18.88 19.05 -16.71
N ASN A 164 -18.28 19.26 -15.55
CA ASN A 164 -18.26 20.57 -14.88
C ASN A 164 -17.28 21.54 -15.56
N THR A 165 -16.14 21.04 -16.06
CA THR A 165 -15.15 21.86 -16.77
C THR A 165 -15.63 22.32 -18.15
N THR A 166 -16.49 21.54 -18.80
CA THR A 166 -17.05 21.89 -20.12
C THR A 166 -18.17 22.96 -20.03
N GLN A 167 -18.79 23.17 -18.85
CA GLN A 167 -19.83 24.19 -18.66
C GLN A 167 -19.30 25.58 -18.27
N GLU A 168 -18.04 25.72 -17.91
CA GLU A 168 -17.43 27.00 -17.49
C GLU A 168 -16.70 27.76 -18.62
N VAL A 169 -16.90 27.44 -19.91
CA VAL A 169 -16.40 28.27 -21.00
C VAL A 169 -17.48 29.32 -21.35
N PRO A 170 -17.38 30.57 -20.87
CA PRO A 170 -18.28 31.64 -21.29
C PRO A 170 -18.01 32.00 -22.75
N ARG A 171 -19.09 32.14 -23.51
CA ARG A 171 -19.09 32.69 -24.87
C ARG A 171 -18.70 34.16 -24.86
#